data_5de876c77272b436e87e2e73695be3d4
#
_entry.id   5de876c77272b436e87e2e73695be3d4
#
_cell.length_a   1.000
_cell.length_b   1.000
_cell.length_c   1.000
_cell.angle_alpha   90.00
_cell.angle_beta   90.00
_cell.angle_gamma   90.00
#
_symmetry.space_group_name_H-M   'P 1'
#
loop_
_entity.id
_entity.type
_entity.pdbx_description
1 polymer ?
#
loop_
_entity_poly.entity_id
_entity_poly.type
_entity_poly.pdbx_seq_one_letter_code
_entity_poly.pdbx_strand_id
1 'polypeptide(L)'
;MEGVKMSDLESAEKIAKDIKKLEIKLKQVAHIEFTGKEKEVYDRAVDYWNDSKYYLDKKDMRTAFGCIEYSHGLLDALRIIHDTIDDY
;
A
#
# COMPACT_ATOMS: atom_id res chain seq x y z
N MET A 1 -13.43 -8.37 -25.24
CA MET A 1 -12.00 -8.27 -25.02
C MET A 1 -11.58 -6.85 -24.88
N GLU A 2 -12.21 -6.01 -25.61
CA GLU A 2 -11.83 -4.59 -25.57
C GLU A 2 -12.05 -4.00 -24.20
N GLY A 3 -13.07 -4.44 -23.51
CA GLY A 3 -13.31 -3.98 -22.16
C GLY A 3 -12.15 -4.29 -21.24
N VAL A 4 -11.39 -5.33 -21.57
CA VAL A 4 -10.25 -5.72 -20.76
C VAL A 4 -9.22 -4.62 -20.73
N LYS A 5 -8.96 -4.00 -21.87
CA LYS A 5 -7.94 -2.94 -21.93
C LYS A 5 -8.37 -1.72 -21.12
N MET A 6 -9.63 -1.34 -21.23
CA MET A 6 -10.14 -0.22 -20.44
C MET A 6 -10.02 -0.52 -18.96
N SER A 7 -10.43 -1.74 -18.59
CA SER A 7 -10.32 -2.14 -17.19
C SER A 7 -8.87 -2.09 -16.71
N ASP A 8 -7.94 -2.51 -17.55
CA ASP A 8 -6.53 -2.51 -17.15
C ASP A 8 -6.02 -1.10 -16.93
N LEU A 9 -6.42 -0.16 -17.79
CA LEU A 9 -6.02 1.24 -17.61
C LEU A 9 -6.59 1.81 -16.33
N GLU A 10 -7.88 1.57 -16.09
CA GLU A 10 -8.51 2.06 -14.88
C GLU A 10 -7.86 1.44 -13.65
N SER A 11 -7.56 0.15 -13.73
CA SER A 11 -6.91 -0.53 -12.62
C SER A 11 -5.54 0.03 -12.35
N ALA A 12 -4.78 0.32 -13.41
CA ALA A 12 -3.44 0.87 -13.24
C ALA A 12 -3.50 2.23 -12.55
N GLU A 13 -4.44 3.09 -12.97
CA GLU A 13 -4.58 4.39 -12.35
C GLU A 13 -5.00 4.29 -10.90
N LYS A 14 -5.93 3.39 -10.62
CA LYS A 14 -6.39 3.20 -9.25
C LYS A 14 -5.26 2.68 -8.36
N ILE A 15 -4.51 1.72 -8.86
CA ILE A 15 -3.40 1.15 -8.11
C ILE A 15 -2.34 2.22 -7.86
N ALA A 16 -2.04 3.04 -8.87
CA ALA A 16 -1.06 4.10 -8.71
C ALA A 16 -1.50 5.10 -7.64
N LYS A 17 -2.79 5.42 -7.59
CA LYS A 17 -3.31 6.29 -6.55
C LYS A 17 -3.16 5.66 -5.18
N ASP A 18 -3.46 4.38 -5.08
CA ASP A 18 -3.35 3.68 -3.80
C ASP A 18 -1.91 3.61 -3.32
N ILE A 19 -0.97 3.45 -4.25
CA ILE A 19 0.45 3.47 -3.93
C ILE A 19 0.83 4.84 -3.37
N LYS A 20 0.35 5.90 -4.00
CA LYS A 20 0.63 7.25 -3.54
C LYS A 20 0.02 7.51 -2.17
N LYS A 21 -1.20 7.01 -1.94
CA LYS A 21 -1.83 7.15 -0.63
C LYS A 21 -1.01 6.48 0.46
N LEU A 22 -0.43 5.32 0.16
CA LEU A 22 0.39 4.66 1.15
C LEU A 22 1.64 5.46 1.45
N GLU A 23 2.24 6.06 0.43
CA GLU A 23 3.39 6.91 0.66
C GLU A 23 3.07 8.02 1.66
N ILE A 24 1.89 8.63 1.51
CA ILE A 24 1.46 9.67 2.42
C ILE A 24 1.31 9.11 3.83
N LYS A 25 0.70 7.92 3.96
CA LYS A 25 0.55 7.30 5.27
C LYS A 25 1.89 6.97 5.91
N LEU A 26 2.87 6.55 5.11
CA LEU A 26 4.20 6.29 5.63
C LEU A 26 4.81 7.55 6.22
N LYS A 27 4.62 8.68 5.56
CA LYS A 27 5.12 9.94 6.08
C LYS A 27 4.44 10.33 7.39
N GLN A 28 3.15 10.01 7.51
CA GLN A 28 2.41 10.33 8.72
C GLN A 28 2.91 9.58 9.94
N VAL A 29 3.50 8.41 9.75
CA VAL A 29 4.02 7.62 10.86
C VAL A 29 5.54 7.67 10.96
N ALA A 30 6.19 8.54 10.18
CA ALA A 30 7.65 8.58 10.14
C ALA A 30 8.25 8.97 11.48
N HIS A 31 7.48 9.64 12.35
CA HIS A 31 7.96 10.05 13.67
C HIS A 31 7.88 8.92 14.70
N ILE A 32 7.27 7.80 14.36
CA ILE A 32 7.10 6.69 15.29
C ILE A 32 8.23 5.70 15.10
N GLU A 33 8.85 5.32 16.19
CA GLU A 33 9.89 4.29 16.15
C GLU A 33 9.26 2.97 16.54
N PHE A 34 8.93 2.18 15.53
CA PHE A 34 8.34 0.86 15.78
C PHE A 34 9.42 -0.11 16.25
N THR A 35 9.06 -0.96 17.22
CA THR A 35 10.00 -1.95 17.75
C THR A 35 9.34 -3.31 17.80
N GLY A 36 10.17 -4.36 17.90
CA GLY A 36 9.65 -5.71 18.05
C GLY A 36 8.77 -6.14 16.90
N LYS A 37 7.64 -6.73 17.24
CA LYS A 37 6.73 -7.22 16.22
C LYS A 37 6.14 -6.14 15.35
N GLU A 38 5.94 -4.95 15.95
CA GLU A 38 5.43 -3.84 15.16
C GLU A 38 6.39 -3.43 14.08
N LYS A 39 7.70 -3.49 14.36
CA LYS A 39 8.68 -3.19 13.35
C LYS A 39 8.63 -4.21 12.21
N GLU A 40 8.39 -5.47 12.53
CA GLU A 40 8.22 -6.49 11.48
C GLU A 40 7.03 -6.16 10.60
N VAL A 41 5.93 -5.74 11.20
CA VAL A 41 4.73 -5.38 10.44
C VAL A 41 5.03 -4.17 9.56
N TYR A 42 5.69 -3.17 10.13
CA TYR A 42 6.05 -1.98 9.38
C TYR A 42 6.94 -2.34 8.17
N ASP A 43 7.96 -3.16 8.42
CA ASP A 43 8.87 -3.54 7.34
C ASP A 43 8.15 -4.29 6.25
N ARG A 44 7.19 -5.16 6.61
CA ARG A 44 6.39 -5.86 5.62
C ARG A 44 5.53 -4.90 4.81
N ALA A 45 4.95 -3.90 5.47
CA ALA A 45 4.13 -2.93 4.76
C ALA A 45 4.98 -2.22 3.70
N VAL A 46 6.21 -1.83 4.06
CA VAL A 46 7.10 -1.16 3.13
C VAL A 46 7.49 -2.10 1.98
N ASP A 47 7.77 -3.36 2.30
CA ASP A 47 8.13 -4.34 1.27
C ASP A 47 7.00 -4.52 0.26
N TYR A 48 5.77 -4.67 0.74
CA TYR A 48 4.64 -4.84 -0.17
C TYR A 48 4.36 -3.58 -0.96
N TRP A 49 4.60 -2.42 -0.37
CA TRP A 49 4.48 -1.16 -1.10
C TRP A 49 5.47 -1.15 -2.27
N ASN A 50 6.72 -1.51 -2.00
CA ASN A 50 7.72 -1.57 -3.07
C ASN A 50 7.37 -2.62 -4.11
N ASP A 51 6.87 -3.78 -3.67
CA ASP A 51 6.46 -4.83 -4.58
C ASP A 51 5.32 -4.36 -5.49
N SER A 52 4.37 -3.60 -4.93
CA SER A 52 3.25 -3.14 -5.73
C SER A 52 3.72 -2.24 -6.87
N LYS A 53 4.73 -1.41 -6.61
CA LYS A 53 5.29 -0.54 -7.65
C LYS A 53 5.97 -1.38 -8.72
N TYR A 54 6.70 -2.41 -8.28
CA TYR A 54 7.39 -3.29 -9.20
C TYR A 54 6.40 -3.99 -10.14
N TYR A 55 5.34 -4.55 -9.56
CA TYR A 55 4.38 -5.30 -10.37
C TYR A 55 3.52 -4.39 -11.22
N LEU A 56 3.24 -3.18 -10.75
CA LEU A 56 2.53 -2.22 -11.57
C LEU A 56 3.36 -1.89 -12.82
N ASP A 57 4.65 -1.70 -12.63
CA ASP A 57 5.56 -1.43 -13.73
C ASP A 57 5.59 -2.59 -14.73
N LYS A 58 5.46 -3.80 -14.22
CA LYS A 58 5.41 -5.00 -15.07
C LYS A 58 4.04 -5.23 -15.69
N LYS A 59 3.08 -4.39 -15.37
CA LYS A 59 1.71 -4.50 -15.86
C LYS A 59 1.00 -5.73 -15.33
N ASP A 60 1.44 -6.23 -14.19
CA ASP A 60 0.76 -7.31 -13.49
C ASP A 60 -0.17 -6.69 -12.47
N MET A 61 -1.36 -6.28 -12.96
CA MET A 61 -2.29 -5.51 -12.14
C MET A 61 -2.80 -6.29 -10.94
N ARG A 62 -3.08 -7.57 -11.14
CA ARG A 62 -3.62 -8.38 -10.06
C ARG A 62 -2.64 -8.46 -8.89
N THR A 63 -1.39 -8.75 -9.18
CA THR A 63 -0.38 -8.86 -8.13
C THR A 63 -0.11 -7.50 -7.50
N ALA A 64 -0.03 -6.46 -8.32
CA ALA A 64 0.20 -5.11 -7.80
C ALA A 64 -0.92 -4.69 -6.87
N PHE A 65 -2.17 -4.96 -7.25
CA PHE A 65 -3.31 -4.61 -6.44
C PHE A 65 -3.26 -5.35 -5.09
N GLY A 66 -2.99 -6.65 -5.13
CA GLY A 66 -2.89 -7.43 -3.90
C GLY A 66 -1.82 -6.90 -2.97
N CYS A 67 -0.67 -6.56 -3.52
CA CYS A 67 0.44 -6.04 -2.72
C CYS A 67 0.07 -4.72 -2.05
N ILE A 68 -0.54 -3.80 -2.79
CA ILE A 68 -0.83 -2.49 -2.20
C ILE A 68 -1.95 -2.57 -1.18
N GLU A 69 -2.95 -3.45 -1.41
CA GLU A 69 -4.02 -3.62 -0.45
C GLU A 69 -3.50 -4.22 0.84
N TYR A 70 -2.63 -5.21 0.73
CA TYR A 70 -2.05 -5.83 1.92
C TYR A 70 -1.18 -4.83 2.68
N SER A 71 -0.41 -4.03 1.96
CA SER A 71 0.42 -3.01 2.56
C SER A 71 -0.42 -2.01 3.35
N HIS A 72 -1.53 -1.55 2.77
CA HIS A 72 -2.43 -0.62 3.46
C HIS A 72 -2.99 -1.24 4.74
N GLY A 73 -3.39 -2.51 4.67
CA GLY A 73 -3.93 -3.17 5.84
C GLY A 73 -2.93 -3.25 6.98
N LEU A 74 -1.69 -3.62 6.65
CA LEU A 74 -0.65 -3.72 7.67
C LEU A 74 -0.36 -2.36 8.30
N LEU A 75 -0.23 -1.34 7.46
CA LEU A 75 0.11 -0.02 7.98
C LEU A 75 -1.05 0.58 8.75
N ASP A 76 -2.28 0.36 8.29
CA ASP A 76 -3.44 0.87 9.00
C ASP A 76 -3.56 0.24 10.38
N ALA A 77 -3.21 -1.05 10.50
CA ALA A 77 -3.23 -1.70 11.82
C ALA A 77 -2.29 -0.98 12.77
N LEU A 78 -1.10 -0.66 12.32
CA LEU A 78 -0.14 0.07 13.15
C LEU A 78 -0.66 1.46 13.50
N ARG A 79 -1.29 2.12 12.54
CA ARG A 79 -1.82 3.46 12.78
C ARG A 79 -2.94 3.43 13.82
N ILE A 80 -3.75 2.40 13.79
CA ILE A 80 -4.80 2.23 14.80
C ILE A 80 -4.17 2.02 16.18
N ILE A 81 -3.18 1.16 16.26
CA ILE A 81 -2.52 0.87 17.53
C ILE A 81 -1.91 2.13 18.12
N HIS A 82 -1.35 2.99 17.29
CA HIS A 82 -0.68 4.19 17.75
C HIS A 82 -1.56 5.44 17.70
N ASP A 83 -2.85 5.26 17.45
CA ASP A 83 -3.80 6.36 17.45
C ASP A 83 -3.42 7.47 16.49
N THR A 84 -2.93 7.08 15.32
CA THR A 84 -2.57 8.07 14.29
C THR A 84 -3.62 8.21 13.22
N ILE A 85 -4.74 7.47 13.35
CA ILE A 85 -5.88 7.63 12.47
C ILE A 85 -6.91 8.47 13.21
N ASP A 86 -7.13 9.67 12.70
CA ASP A 86 -7.97 10.62 13.42
C ASP A 86 -9.44 10.47 13.11
N ASP A 87 -9.74 10.04 11.92
CA ASP A 87 -11.14 9.97 11.51
C ASP A 87 -11.32 8.82 10.54
N TYR A 88 -12.50 8.36 10.58
CA TYR A 88 -12.90 7.32 9.70
C TYR A 88 -14.24 7.65 9.13
#